data_6b713cccd661bba99f9a775ab0c1b210
#
_entry.id   6b713cccd661bba99f9a775ab0c1b210
#
_cell.length_a   1.000
_cell.length_b   1.000
_cell.length_c   1.000
_cell.angle_alpha   90.00
_cell.angle_beta   90.00
_cell.angle_gamma   90.00
#
_symmetry.space_group_name_H-M   'P 1'
#
loop_
_entity.id
_entity.type
_entity.pdbx_description
1 polymer ?
#
loop_
_entity_poly.entity_id
_entity_poly.type
_entity_poly.pdbx_seq_one_letter_code
_entity_poly.pdbx_strand_id
1 'polypeptide(L)'
;AVGLGGLGLGAAGGIGFAVWAAGGPLVAWTMPLHAATGVAGACGWLALLALYAGGPRPDGRLTGLRRLASSVGRRSMTAYLSQSFLFATIFLALPALTGIELHLGEARAAGIALAVWLVTVGLCAALERGGHAGPFETLLRTAVARSERRRRLAAPPAPATPAAPVGTSSTYDLVR
;
A
#
# COMPACT_ATOMS: atom_id res chain seq x y z
N ALA A 1 -0.18 -23.35 -4.97
CA ALA A 1 0.26 -23.48 -6.37
C ALA A 1 0.42 -22.12 -7.05
N VAL A 2 -0.58 -21.20 -7.01
CA VAL A 2 -0.54 -19.89 -7.70
C VAL A 2 0.61 -19.01 -7.20
N GLY A 3 0.86 -18.97 -5.89
CA GLY A 3 1.92 -18.13 -5.31
C GLY A 3 3.31 -18.54 -5.77
N LEU A 4 3.62 -19.84 -5.76
CA LEU A 4 4.93 -20.35 -6.18
C LEU A 4 5.13 -20.24 -7.70
N GLY A 5 4.06 -20.47 -8.49
CA GLY A 5 4.12 -20.29 -9.94
C GLY A 5 4.39 -18.85 -10.34
N GLY A 6 3.71 -17.87 -9.70
CA GLY A 6 3.94 -16.45 -9.92
C GLY A 6 5.36 -16.01 -9.56
N LEU A 7 5.91 -16.49 -8.43
CA LEU A 7 7.30 -16.19 -8.04
C LEU A 7 8.31 -16.78 -9.02
N GLY A 8 8.09 -18.02 -9.49
CA GLY A 8 8.97 -18.65 -10.47
C GLY A 8 9.01 -17.87 -11.79
N LEU A 9 7.85 -17.42 -12.28
CA LEU A 9 7.76 -16.59 -13.49
C LEU A 9 8.44 -15.22 -13.29
N GLY A 10 8.24 -14.58 -12.14
CA GLY A 10 8.88 -13.31 -11.82
C GLY A 10 10.40 -13.42 -11.75
N ALA A 11 10.92 -14.49 -11.12
CA ALA A 11 12.33 -14.76 -11.04
C ALA A 11 12.94 -15.03 -12.43
N ALA A 12 12.29 -15.84 -13.26
CA ALA A 12 12.74 -16.12 -14.63
C ALA A 12 12.82 -14.84 -15.48
N GLY A 13 11.81 -13.97 -15.39
CA GLY A 13 11.81 -12.68 -16.08
C GLY A 13 12.90 -11.73 -15.58
N GLY A 14 13.17 -11.74 -14.27
CA GLY A 14 14.25 -10.96 -13.67
C GLY A 14 15.64 -11.43 -14.13
N ILE A 15 15.88 -12.74 -14.18
CA ILE A 15 17.12 -13.32 -14.69
C ILE A 15 17.30 -12.96 -16.16
N GLY A 16 16.26 -13.14 -16.99
CA GLY A 16 16.31 -12.77 -18.41
C GLY A 16 16.64 -11.31 -18.64
N PHE A 17 16.06 -10.41 -17.85
CA PHE A 17 16.39 -8.99 -17.88
C PHE A 17 17.83 -8.71 -17.47
N ALA A 18 18.32 -9.35 -16.40
CA ALA A 18 19.69 -9.19 -15.92
C ALA A 18 20.73 -9.66 -16.96
N VAL A 19 20.48 -10.77 -17.66
CA VAL A 19 21.34 -11.23 -18.75
C VAL A 19 21.38 -10.24 -19.91
N TRP A 20 20.22 -9.67 -20.27
CA TRP A 20 20.17 -8.60 -21.28
C TRP A 20 20.94 -7.34 -20.83
N ALA A 21 20.74 -6.88 -19.60
CA ALA A 21 21.42 -5.70 -19.04
C ALA A 21 22.95 -5.88 -18.96
N ALA A 22 23.42 -7.11 -18.81
CA ALA A 22 24.84 -7.48 -18.84
C ALA A 22 25.48 -7.50 -20.26
N GLY A 23 24.80 -6.98 -21.29
CA GLY A 23 25.29 -6.93 -22.67
C GLY A 23 24.82 -8.09 -23.56
N GLY A 24 23.81 -8.80 -23.16
CA GLY A 24 23.15 -9.81 -23.99
C GLY A 24 22.43 -9.18 -25.20
N PRO A 25 22.05 -9.99 -26.22
CA PRO A 25 21.41 -9.51 -27.44
C PRO A 25 20.08 -8.82 -27.11
N LEU A 26 19.87 -7.65 -27.70
CA LEU A 26 18.66 -6.85 -27.55
C LEU A 26 17.54 -7.52 -28.35
N VAL A 27 16.65 -8.21 -27.65
CA VAL A 27 15.45 -8.80 -28.24
C VAL A 27 14.27 -7.87 -27.95
N ALA A 28 13.51 -7.50 -28.96
CA ALA A 28 12.39 -6.54 -28.87
C ALA A 28 11.35 -6.96 -27.78
N TRP A 29 11.27 -8.24 -27.45
CA TRP A 29 10.35 -8.78 -26.46
C TRP A 29 10.88 -8.80 -25.01
N THR A 30 12.13 -8.44 -24.78
CA THR A 30 12.74 -8.52 -23.42
C THR A 30 12.03 -7.59 -22.43
N MET A 31 11.75 -6.35 -22.82
CA MET A 31 11.04 -5.40 -21.95
C MET A 31 9.58 -5.80 -21.65
N PRO A 32 8.74 -6.10 -22.64
CA PRO A 32 7.37 -6.50 -22.35
C PRO A 32 7.29 -7.84 -21.59
N LEU A 33 8.20 -8.77 -21.87
CA LEU A 33 8.27 -10.03 -21.13
C LEU A 33 8.67 -9.82 -19.68
N HIS A 34 9.68 -8.98 -19.41
CA HIS A 34 10.07 -8.60 -18.05
C HIS A 34 8.91 -7.93 -17.29
N ALA A 35 8.18 -7.02 -17.92
CA ALA A 35 7.02 -6.38 -17.32
C ALA A 35 5.92 -7.39 -16.97
N ALA A 36 5.58 -8.28 -17.92
CA ALA A 36 4.55 -9.30 -17.72
C ALA A 36 4.91 -10.30 -16.62
N THR A 37 6.17 -10.78 -16.60
CA THR A 37 6.66 -11.69 -15.55
C THR A 37 6.80 -10.99 -14.21
N GLY A 38 7.11 -9.69 -14.19
CA GLY A 38 7.10 -8.85 -12.98
C GLY A 38 5.71 -8.78 -12.34
N VAL A 39 4.66 -8.59 -13.14
CA VAL A 39 3.27 -8.62 -12.65
C VAL A 39 2.93 -9.99 -12.06
N ALA A 40 3.28 -11.07 -12.75
CA ALA A 40 3.07 -12.43 -12.24
C ALA A 40 3.82 -12.67 -10.91
N GLY A 41 5.05 -12.18 -10.80
CA GLY A 41 5.85 -12.21 -9.57
C GLY A 41 5.19 -11.44 -8.43
N ALA A 42 4.68 -10.24 -8.70
CA ALA A 42 3.96 -9.43 -7.73
C ALA A 42 2.69 -10.13 -7.22
N CYS A 43 1.89 -10.72 -8.12
CA CYS A 43 0.73 -11.53 -7.74
C CYS A 43 1.13 -12.75 -6.89
N GLY A 44 2.26 -13.39 -7.22
CA GLY A 44 2.83 -14.49 -6.44
C GLY A 44 3.16 -14.08 -5.01
N TRP A 45 3.84 -12.95 -4.84
CA TRP A 45 4.14 -12.35 -3.53
C TRP A 45 2.88 -11.99 -2.75
N LEU A 46 1.90 -11.35 -3.39
CA LEU A 46 0.64 -10.99 -2.74
C LEU A 46 -0.10 -12.24 -2.24
N ALA A 47 -0.14 -13.31 -3.05
CA ALA A 47 -0.75 -14.57 -2.64
C ALA A 47 -0.05 -15.20 -1.42
N LEU A 48 1.29 -15.21 -1.40
CA LEU A 48 2.05 -15.72 -0.25
C LEU A 48 1.87 -14.86 0.99
N LEU A 49 1.89 -13.54 0.85
CA LEU A 49 1.65 -12.62 1.95
C LEU A 49 0.24 -12.77 2.51
N ALA A 50 -0.77 -12.97 1.65
CA ALA A 50 -2.15 -13.24 2.08
C ALA A 50 -2.26 -14.55 2.87
N LEU A 51 -1.58 -15.62 2.42
CA LEU A 51 -1.50 -16.89 3.14
C LEU A 51 -0.76 -16.73 4.47
N TYR A 52 0.35 -15.99 4.48
CA TYR A 52 1.12 -15.72 5.70
C TYR A 52 0.35 -14.86 6.70
N ALA A 53 -0.39 -13.86 6.22
CA ALA A 53 -1.21 -13.01 7.08
C ALA A 53 -2.24 -13.83 7.86
N GLY A 54 -2.74 -14.91 7.26
CA GLY A 54 -3.73 -15.80 7.86
C GLY A 54 -5.08 -15.11 8.05
N GLY A 55 -6.09 -15.89 8.39
CA GLY A 55 -7.38 -15.38 8.80
C GLY A 55 -7.37 -14.70 10.17
N PRO A 56 -8.53 -14.12 10.59
CA PRO A 56 -8.69 -13.53 11.92
C PRO A 56 -8.31 -14.55 13.00
N ARG A 57 -7.41 -14.15 13.90
CA ARG A 57 -7.06 -14.99 15.05
C ARG A 57 -8.01 -14.71 16.20
N PRO A 58 -8.38 -15.74 17.00
CA PRO A 58 -9.24 -15.57 18.16
C PRO A 58 -8.70 -14.55 19.16
N ASP A 59 -7.36 -14.46 19.28
CA ASP A 59 -6.72 -13.62 20.29
C ASP A 59 -6.45 -12.19 19.81
N GLY A 60 -6.66 -11.87 18.55
CA GLY A 60 -6.45 -10.52 17.95
C GLY A 60 -5.03 -9.95 18.07
N ARG A 61 -4.08 -10.67 18.72
CA ARG A 61 -2.72 -10.20 18.99
C ARG A 61 -1.76 -10.55 17.87
N LEU A 62 -1.18 -9.51 17.27
CA LEU A 62 -0.11 -9.65 16.30
C LEU A 62 1.25 -9.51 16.99
N THR A 63 2.17 -10.44 16.75
CA THR A 63 3.52 -10.43 17.32
C THR A 63 4.58 -10.43 16.22
N GLY A 64 5.80 -9.96 16.55
CA GLY A 64 6.97 -10.02 15.67
C GLY A 64 6.75 -9.34 14.32
N LEU A 65 7.20 -9.98 13.25
CA LEU A 65 7.12 -9.51 11.86
C LEU A 65 5.70 -9.16 11.40
N ARG A 66 4.70 -9.90 11.85
CA ARG A 66 3.29 -9.61 11.51
C ARG A 66 2.83 -8.27 12.07
N ARG A 67 3.27 -7.92 13.29
CA ARG A 67 3.00 -6.61 13.87
C ARG A 67 3.67 -5.49 13.09
N LEU A 68 4.94 -5.68 12.69
CA LEU A 68 5.65 -4.72 11.85
C LEU A 68 4.98 -4.56 10.49
N ALA A 69 4.65 -5.65 9.81
CA ALA A 69 3.95 -5.60 8.53
C ALA A 69 2.59 -4.88 8.65
N SER A 70 1.84 -5.17 9.71
CA SER A 70 0.57 -4.47 9.98
C SER A 70 0.77 -2.99 10.28
N SER A 71 1.84 -2.59 10.98
CA SER A 71 2.14 -1.19 11.28
C SER A 71 2.44 -0.39 10.01
N VAL A 72 3.21 -0.97 9.09
CA VAL A 72 3.49 -0.38 7.77
C VAL A 72 2.23 -0.33 6.92
N GLY A 73 1.45 -1.43 6.86
CA GLY A 73 0.22 -1.50 6.08
C GLY A 73 -0.83 -0.47 6.51
N ARG A 74 -1.00 -0.26 7.81
CA ARG A 74 -1.93 0.76 8.33
C ARG A 74 -1.48 2.19 8.07
N ARG A 75 -0.20 2.40 7.78
CA ARG A 75 0.43 3.71 7.51
C ARG A 75 1.07 3.74 6.12
N SER A 76 0.45 3.05 5.17
CA SER A 76 1.00 2.89 3.83
C SER A 76 1.24 4.22 3.11
N MET A 77 0.36 5.20 3.29
CA MET A 77 0.55 6.55 2.74
C MET A 77 1.77 7.25 3.34
N THR A 78 1.91 7.22 4.67
CA THR A 78 3.09 7.77 5.35
C THR A 78 4.35 7.03 4.92
N ALA A 79 4.34 5.71 4.86
CA ALA A 79 5.47 4.91 4.41
C ALA A 79 5.91 5.28 2.99
N TYR A 80 4.96 5.29 2.04
CA TYR A 80 5.23 5.59 0.64
C TYR A 80 5.76 7.01 0.42
N LEU A 81 5.09 8.01 1.01
CA LEU A 81 5.50 9.41 0.86
C LEU A 81 6.82 9.70 1.55
N SER A 82 7.08 9.10 2.73
CA SER A 82 8.39 9.22 3.39
C SER A 82 9.51 8.63 2.56
N GLN A 83 9.28 7.47 1.95
CA GLN A 83 10.24 6.84 1.04
C GLN A 83 10.52 7.72 -0.18
N SER A 84 9.46 8.22 -0.83
CA SER A 84 9.58 9.10 -1.99
C SER A 84 10.33 10.40 -1.64
N PHE A 85 10.03 10.98 -0.48
CA PHE A 85 10.72 12.18 0.01
C PHE A 85 12.21 11.92 0.28
N LEU A 86 12.54 10.80 0.93
CA LEU A 86 13.93 10.41 1.20
C LEU A 86 14.70 10.18 -0.10
N PHE A 87 14.12 9.47 -1.07
CA PHE A 87 14.76 9.27 -2.37
C PHE A 87 14.93 10.59 -3.13
N ALA A 88 13.92 11.44 -3.16
CA ALA A 88 14.03 12.76 -3.80
C ALA A 88 15.12 13.62 -3.12
N THR A 89 15.24 13.56 -1.80
CA THR A 89 16.27 14.28 -1.06
C THR A 89 17.66 13.76 -1.42
N ILE A 90 17.87 12.45 -1.45
CA ILE A 90 19.17 11.83 -1.69
C ILE A 90 19.60 11.98 -3.16
N PHE A 91 18.70 11.71 -4.10
CA PHE A 91 19.05 11.62 -5.52
C PHE A 91 18.81 12.89 -6.32
N LEU A 92 18.02 13.83 -5.81
CA LEU A 92 17.70 15.07 -6.52
C LEU A 92 18.18 16.31 -5.74
N ALA A 93 17.77 16.48 -4.48
CA ALA A 93 18.08 17.69 -3.74
C ALA A 93 19.55 17.76 -3.33
N LEU A 94 20.14 16.66 -2.83
CA LEU A 94 21.53 16.64 -2.38
C LEU A 94 22.51 16.93 -3.53
N PRO A 95 22.45 16.29 -4.71
CA PRO A 95 23.28 16.64 -5.86
C PRO A 95 23.08 18.08 -6.33
N ALA A 96 21.84 18.55 -6.39
CA ALA A 96 21.53 19.92 -6.82
C ALA A 96 22.12 20.99 -5.89
N LEU A 97 22.17 20.73 -4.58
CA LEU A 97 22.68 21.67 -3.58
C LEU A 97 24.21 21.62 -3.42
N THR A 98 24.79 20.43 -3.60
CA THR A 98 26.23 20.23 -3.34
C THR A 98 27.07 20.18 -4.61
N GLY A 99 26.48 20.06 -5.79
CA GLY A 99 27.18 19.83 -7.05
C GLY A 99 27.88 18.46 -7.16
N ILE A 100 27.61 17.56 -6.19
CA ILE A 100 28.20 16.22 -6.16
C ILE A 100 27.38 15.31 -7.04
N GLU A 101 27.91 14.85 -8.15
CA GLU A 101 27.29 13.81 -8.95
C GLU A 101 27.42 12.44 -8.27
N LEU A 102 26.28 11.86 -7.92
CA LEU A 102 26.22 10.54 -7.30
C LEU A 102 26.37 9.44 -8.37
N HIS A 103 27.59 9.17 -8.78
CA HIS A 103 27.91 7.99 -9.58
C HIS A 103 27.90 6.75 -8.68
N LEU A 104 26.71 6.23 -8.42
CA LEU A 104 26.52 5.06 -7.55
C LEU A 104 26.56 3.78 -8.38
N GLY A 105 27.53 2.91 -8.09
CA GLY A 105 27.45 1.52 -8.55
C GLY A 105 26.24 0.81 -7.92
N GLU A 106 25.78 -0.27 -8.54
CA GLU A 106 24.56 -1.01 -8.16
C GLU A 106 24.52 -1.39 -6.67
N ALA A 107 25.65 -1.83 -6.10
CA ALA A 107 25.73 -2.22 -4.70
C ALA A 107 25.47 -1.05 -3.74
N ARG A 108 25.96 0.16 -4.06
CA ARG A 108 25.72 1.36 -3.25
C ARG A 108 24.26 1.82 -3.37
N ALA A 109 23.68 1.77 -4.57
CA ALA A 109 22.28 2.09 -4.81
C ALA A 109 21.37 1.13 -4.02
N ALA A 110 21.66 -0.16 -4.04
CA ALA A 110 20.94 -1.17 -3.25
C ALA A 110 21.08 -0.93 -1.74
N GLY A 111 22.27 -0.55 -1.27
CA GLY A 111 22.51 -0.18 0.13
C GLY A 111 21.68 1.02 0.58
N ILE A 112 21.61 2.07 -0.25
CA ILE A 112 20.77 3.25 0.02
C ILE A 112 19.30 2.86 0.03
N ALA A 113 18.84 2.06 -0.92
CA ALA A 113 17.46 1.60 -0.98
C ALA A 113 17.07 0.81 0.28
N LEU A 114 17.95 -0.09 0.74
CA LEU A 114 17.74 -0.85 1.98
C LEU A 114 17.71 0.08 3.21
N ALA A 115 18.62 1.05 3.29
CA ALA A 115 18.64 2.01 4.39
C ALA A 115 17.36 2.84 4.43
N VAL A 116 16.90 3.38 3.31
CA VAL A 116 15.63 4.12 3.20
C VAL A 116 14.46 3.25 3.61
N TRP A 117 14.43 1.98 3.19
CA TRP A 117 13.40 1.04 3.59
C TRP A 117 13.39 0.80 5.10
N LEU A 118 14.56 0.55 5.71
CA LEU A 118 14.68 0.35 7.16
C LEU A 118 14.25 1.58 7.97
N VAL A 119 14.62 2.78 7.53
CA VAL A 119 14.18 4.04 8.14
C VAL A 119 12.66 4.16 8.08
N THR A 120 12.07 3.85 6.94
CA THR A 120 10.60 3.89 6.76
C THR A 120 9.88 2.90 7.68
N VAL A 121 10.37 1.66 7.76
CA VAL A 121 9.83 0.64 8.67
C VAL A 121 9.98 1.08 10.12
N GLY A 122 11.14 1.62 10.48
CA GLY A 122 11.42 2.16 11.82
C GLY A 122 10.47 3.29 12.19
N LEU A 123 10.21 4.21 11.26
CA LEU A 123 9.25 5.31 11.44
C LEU A 123 7.83 4.76 11.70
N CYS A 124 7.37 3.82 10.88
CA CYS A 124 6.05 3.20 11.06
C CYS A 124 5.94 2.46 12.41
N ALA A 125 7.01 1.76 12.82
CA ALA A 125 7.06 1.07 14.09
C ALA A 125 7.07 2.04 15.30
N ALA A 126 7.76 3.17 15.17
CA ALA A 126 7.77 4.22 16.21
C ALA A 126 6.38 4.87 16.36
N LEU A 127 5.73 5.21 15.25
CA LEU A 127 4.36 5.72 15.25
C LEU A 127 3.37 4.71 15.86
N GLU A 128 3.57 3.41 15.60
CA GLU A 128 2.76 2.35 16.19
C GLU A 128 2.91 2.28 17.71
N ARG A 129 4.14 2.37 18.22
CA ARG A 129 4.41 2.37 19.67
C ARG A 129 3.82 3.59 20.35
N GLY A 130 3.84 4.75 19.68
CA GLY A 130 3.24 5.99 20.19
C GLY A 130 1.72 6.06 20.06
N GLY A 131 1.07 5.04 19.46
CA GLY A 131 -0.38 5.06 19.22
C GLY A 131 -0.84 6.12 18.23
N HIS A 132 0.09 6.72 17.45
CA HIS A 132 -0.23 7.80 16.53
C HIS A 132 -0.62 7.24 15.16
N ALA A 133 -1.63 7.85 14.56
CA ALA A 133 -1.89 7.66 13.13
C ALA A 133 -0.75 8.32 12.33
N GLY A 134 -0.46 7.81 11.12
CA GLY A 134 0.51 8.46 10.26
C GLY A 134 0.08 9.89 9.91
N PRO A 135 1.02 10.85 9.76
CA PRO A 135 0.67 12.24 9.47
C PRO A 135 -0.11 12.38 8.16
N PHE A 136 0.25 11.61 7.14
CA PHE A 136 -0.44 11.65 5.84
C PHE A 136 -1.81 10.97 5.86
N GLU A 137 -1.97 9.89 6.62
CA GLU A 137 -3.27 9.27 6.88
C GLU A 137 -4.23 10.23 7.59
N THR A 138 -3.73 10.97 8.57
CA THR A 138 -4.51 11.97 9.29
C THR A 138 -4.92 13.11 8.37
N LEU A 139 -3.99 13.59 7.54
CA LEU A 139 -4.27 14.65 6.56
C LEU A 139 -5.32 14.21 5.54
N LEU A 140 -5.20 13.00 5.00
CA LEU A 140 -6.17 12.44 4.06
C LEU A 140 -7.55 12.29 4.70
N ARG A 141 -7.64 11.71 5.90
CA ARG A 141 -8.92 11.57 6.63
C ARG A 141 -9.59 12.92 6.87
N THR A 142 -8.81 13.94 7.24
CA THR A 142 -9.31 15.29 7.45
C THR A 142 -9.80 15.93 6.15
N ALA A 143 -9.09 15.73 5.04
CA ALA A 143 -9.48 16.22 3.73
C ALA A 143 -10.79 15.57 3.25
N VAL A 144 -10.91 14.25 3.39
CA VAL A 144 -12.12 13.48 3.05
C VAL A 144 -13.30 13.94 3.90
N ALA A 145 -13.13 14.04 5.22
CA ALA A 145 -14.19 14.49 6.12
C ALA A 145 -14.68 15.90 5.78
N ARG A 146 -13.77 16.82 5.41
CA ARG A 146 -14.13 18.17 4.96
C ARG A 146 -14.92 18.15 3.64
N SER A 147 -14.53 17.29 2.69
CA SER A 147 -15.22 17.17 1.41
C SER A 147 -16.63 16.58 1.57
N GLU A 148 -16.79 15.58 2.42
CA GLU A 148 -18.11 15.01 2.74
C GLU A 148 -19.02 16.02 3.43
N ARG A 149 -18.49 16.77 4.39
CA ARG A 149 -19.25 17.84 5.04
C ARG A 149 -19.73 18.89 4.04
N ARG A 150 -18.87 19.30 3.10
CA ARG A 150 -19.26 20.24 2.03
C ARG A 150 -20.36 19.65 1.15
N ARG A 151 -20.26 18.35 0.76
CA ARG A 151 -21.29 17.67 -0.01
C ARG A 151 -22.63 17.59 0.71
N ARG A 152 -22.63 17.29 2.00
CA ARG A 152 -23.86 17.26 2.82
C ARG A 152 -24.51 18.62 2.92
N LEU A 153 -23.73 19.71 3.05
CA LEU A 153 -24.24 21.08 3.11
C LEU A 153 -24.76 21.56 1.74
N ALA A 154 -24.23 21.04 0.64
CA ALA A 154 -24.64 21.38 -0.72
C ALA A 154 -25.77 20.48 -1.25
N ALA A 155 -26.09 19.39 -0.57
CA ALA A 155 -27.18 18.50 -0.97
C ALA A 155 -28.52 19.19 -0.69
N PRO A 156 -29.47 19.19 -1.65
CA PRO A 156 -30.82 19.64 -1.40
C PRO A 156 -31.44 18.85 -0.24
N PRO A 157 -32.33 19.48 0.57
CA PRO A 157 -33.02 18.75 1.61
C PRO A 157 -33.71 17.53 1.00
N ALA A 158 -33.49 16.36 1.61
CA ALA A 158 -34.13 15.13 1.15
C ALA A 158 -35.65 15.37 1.06
N PRO A 159 -36.30 14.95 -0.04
CA PRO A 159 -37.75 15.05 -0.13
C PRO A 159 -38.36 14.39 1.12
N ALA A 160 -39.23 15.13 1.80
CA ALA A 160 -39.89 14.63 2.99
C ALA A 160 -40.51 13.25 2.66
N THR A 161 -40.02 12.21 3.30
CA THR A 161 -40.61 10.89 3.17
C THR A 161 -42.08 11.02 3.53
N PRO A 162 -43.03 10.70 2.66
CA PRO A 162 -44.46 10.75 3.00
C PRO A 162 -44.64 9.99 4.30
N ALA A 163 -45.25 10.63 5.30
CA ALA A 163 -45.54 9.98 6.57
C ALA A 163 -46.24 8.67 6.24
N ALA A 164 -45.67 7.54 6.67
CA ALA A 164 -46.31 6.26 6.51
C ALA A 164 -47.75 6.39 7.04
N PRO A 165 -48.76 5.95 6.31
CA PRO A 165 -50.15 6.06 6.78
C PRO A 165 -50.17 5.41 8.17
N VAL A 166 -50.65 6.17 9.15
CA VAL A 166 -50.84 5.70 10.52
C VAL A 166 -51.73 4.46 10.35
N GLY A 167 -51.15 3.29 10.59
CA GLY A 167 -51.83 2.02 10.43
C GLY A 167 -53.08 2.07 11.25
N THR A 168 -54.23 2.03 10.60
CA THR A 168 -55.48 1.69 11.22
C THR A 168 -55.25 0.34 11.89
N SER A 169 -55.17 0.33 13.19
CA SER A 169 -55.12 -0.87 14.02
C SER A 169 -56.27 -1.79 13.55
N SER A 170 -55.92 -2.84 12.86
CA SER A 170 -56.88 -3.88 12.43
C SER A 170 -57.46 -4.52 13.68
N THR A 171 -58.68 -4.17 13.94
CA THR A 171 -59.57 -4.80 14.92
C THR A 171 -59.96 -6.21 14.44
N TYR A 172 -58.99 -7.12 14.36
CA TYR A 172 -59.20 -8.53 14.04
C TYR A 172 -58.53 -9.47 15.04
N ASP A 173 -58.72 -9.21 16.34
CA ASP A 173 -58.39 -10.20 17.37
C ASP A 173 -59.48 -10.25 18.43
N LEU A 174 -60.66 -10.61 18.00
CA LEU A 174 -61.73 -11.08 18.90
C LEU A 174 -62.62 -12.06 18.13
N VAL A 175 -62.14 -13.27 17.87
CA VAL A 175 -62.95 -14.52 17.79
C VAL A 175 -61.96 -15.69 17.56
N ARG A 176 -61.46 -16.29 18.63
CA ARG A 176 -61.45 -17.75 18.91
C ARG A 176 -60.65 -18.06 20.15
#